data_bab467fe692e173b829faab0613e7f90
#
_entry.id   bab467fe692e173b829faab0613e7f90
#
_cell.length_a   1.000
_cell.length_b   1.000
_cell.length_c   1.000
_cell.angle_alpha   90.00
_cell.angle_beta   90.00
_cell.angle_gamma   90.00
#
_symmetry.space_group_name_H-M   'P 1'
#
loop_
_entity.id
_entity.type
_entity.pdbx_description
1 polymer ?
#
loop_
_entity_poly.entity_id
_entity_poly.type
_entity_poly.pdbx_seq_one_letter_code
_entity_poly.pdbx_strand_id
1 'polypeptide(L)'
;KKDEPIEKVKSAPIPITVVAGFLGAGKTTLLNHILQDEHGRRVAVLVNDFGAINIDAELITEVGDGMVSMANGCICCSIRSDLIGAVLKMAGLPDRPEHILIESSGVADPAGIVSSFLEPEIWGRVQLDGVVTVVDAEQALNLPDEEAELARAQVTGGDLMVLNKVDLVDAARLEQVKNWLREIRPGVPVFETSQCRLPLEILLGADRMHPATAASAADRALDVHVHDGSRAAAAHQGDHAHDHDHALAFDTWTYASDTPMAFGLMKQVLTHLPDTVFRAKGFVQAVEKPQRRLVFQLVGRRATVSAGEPWGDDTPQTRLVFIARRGTVNIAAVQKALNGCKAPRRTESRFKIKT
;
A
#
# COMPACT_ATOMS: atom_id res chain seq x y z
N LYS A 1 -6.20 -34.40 20.90
CA LYS A 1 -6.70 -33.03 20.71
C LYS A 1 -7.26 -32.99 19.30
N LYS A 2 -8.58 -32.81 19.19
CA LYS A 2 -9.30 -32.73 17.92
C LYS A 2 -8.89 -31.41 17.26
N ASP A 3 -8.48 -31.48 15.98
CA ASP A 3 -8.33 -30.32 15.11
C ASP A 3 -9.70 -29.64 14.98
N GLU A 4 -9.88 -28.50 15.65
CA GLU A 4 -11.02 -27.63 15.37
C GLU A 4 -10.83 -27.06 13.94
N PRO A 5 -11.84 -27.13 13.09
CA PRO A 5 -11.74 -26.58 11.74
C PRO A 5 -11.57 -25.08 11.86
N ILE A 6 -10.52 -24.54 11.23
CA ILE A 6 -10.30 -23.11 11.06
C ILE A 6 -11.57 -22.51 10.47
N GLU A 7 -12.28 -21.73 11.27
CA GLU A 7 -13.53 -21.08 10.88
C GLU A 7 -13.28 -20.24 9.62
N LYS A 8 -14.02 -20.52 8.56
CA LYS A 8 -13.88 -19.85 7.27
C LYS A 8 -14.14 -18.35 7.46
N VAL A 9 -13.09 -17.56 7.44
CA VAL A 9 -13.18 -16.10 7.45
C VAL A 9 -14.01 -15.65 6.25
N LYS A 10 -15.20 -15.13 6.50
CA LYS A 10 -16.17 -14.69 5.46
C LYS A 10 -15.84 -13.34 4.82
N SER A 11 -14.69 -12.75 5.12
CA SER A 11 -14.36 -11.39 4.70
C SER A 11 -12.93 -11.30 4.15
N ALA A 12 -12.70 -10.41 3.18
CA ALA A 12 -11.39 -10.18 2.57
C ALA A 12 -10.31 -9.88 3.63
N PRO A 13 -9.04 -10.31 3.44
CA PRO A 13 -7.95 -10.00 4.35
C PRO A 13 -7.77 -8.49 4.52
N ILE A 14 -7.50 -8.04 5.76
CA ILE A 14 -7.22 -6.63 6.04
C ILE A 14 -5.81 -6.32 5.52
N PRO A 15 -5.62 -5.29 4.68
CA PRO A 15 -4.29 -4.86 4.26
C PRO A 15 -3.51 -4.27 5.42
N ILE A 16 -2.22 -4.59 5.49
CA ILE A 16 -1.28 -4.06 6.48
C ILE A 16 -0.17 -3.33 5.76
N THR A 17 0.08 -2.08 6.16
CA THR A 17 1.27 -1.32 5.75
C THR A 17 2.21 -1.18 6.94
N VAL A 18 3.48 -1.55 6.75
CA VAL A 18 4.53 -1.33 7.74
C VAL A 18 5.18 0.01 7.46
N VAL A 19 5.24 0.88 8.47
CA VAL A 19 5.93 2.17 8.42
C VAL A 19 7.27 1.99 9.12
N ALA A 20 8.34 2.01 8.34
CA ALA A 20 9.73 1.88 8.79
C ALA A 20 10.50 3.19 8.60
N GLY A 21 11.70 3.26 9.14
CA GLY A 21 12.60 4.40 9.01
C GLY A 21 13.35 4.67 10.31
N PHE A 22 14.49 5.32 10.19
CA PHE A 22 15.37 5.58 11.32
C PHE A 22 14.74 6.53 12.36
N LEU A 23 15.34 6.62 13.55
CA LEU A 23 14.89 7.52 14.61
C LEU A 23 14.80 8.97 14.10
N GLY A 24 13.74 9.67 14.44
CA GLY A 24 13.53 11.06 14.05
C GLY A 24 13.22 11.32 12.58
N ALA A 25 13.13 10.28 11.73
CA ALA A 25 12.82 10.45 10.29
C ALA A 25 11.42 11.04 10.02
N GLY A 26 10.48 10.88 10.96
CA GLY A 26 9.11 11.42 10.85
C GLY A 26 8.02 10.35 10.73
N LYS A 27 8.27 9.10 11.16
CA LYS A 27 7.28 8.01 11.14
C LYS A 27 5.99 8.37 11.84
N THR A 28 6.09 8.82 13.10
CA THR A 28 4.94 9.26 13.91
C THR A 28 4.23 10.47 13.28
N THR A 29 4.97 11.38 12.63
CA THR A 29 4.38 12.50 11.88
C THR A 29 3.55 11.99 10.71
N LEU A 30 4.06 11.01 9.96
CA LEU A 30 3.33 10.37 8.86
C LEU A 30 2.03 9.72 9.34
N LEU A 31 2.11 8.97 10.45
CA LEU A 31 0.94 8.31 11.05
C LEU A 31 -0.10 9.33 11.51
N ASN A 32 0.32 10.42 12.15
CA ASN A 32 -0.58 11.48 12.57
C ASN A 32 -1.28 12.14 11.37
N HIS A 33 -0.60 12.37 10.26
CA HIS A 33 -1.24 12.87 9.04
C HIS A 33 -2.31 11.90 8.51
N ILE A 34 -2.00 10.60 8.50
CA ILE A 34 -2.97 9.59 8.07
C ILE A 34 -4.20 9.58 8.98
N LEU A 35 -4.01 9.65 10.30
CA LEU A 35 -5.11 9.59 11.26
C LEU A 35 -5.96 10.87 11.28
N GLN A 36 -5.37 12.03 10.99
CA GLN A 36 -6.07 13.33 11.01
C GLN A 36 -6.81 13.64 9.70
N ASP A 37 -6.47 12.96 8.61
CA ASP A 37 -7.11 13.20 7.33
C ASP A 37 -8.51 12.55 7.27
N GLU A 38 -9.48 13.27 6.73
CA GLU A 38 -10.87 12.81 6.55
C GLU A 38 -11.00 11.85 5.36
N HIS A 39 -10.26 10.77 5.36
CA HIS A 39 -10.28 9.77 4.27
C HIS A 39 -11.48 8.81 4.32
N GLY A 40 -12.29 8.86 5.39
CA GLY A 40 -13.50 8.05 5.54
C GLY A 40 -13.27 6.55 5.66
N ARG A 41 -12.05 6.10 6.05
CA ARG A 41 -11.68 4.69 6.27
C ARG A 41 -11.43 4.45 7.76
N ARG A 42 -11.77 3.26 8.22
CA ARG A 42 -11.38 2.80 9.56
C ARG A 42 -9.95 2.28 9.49
N VAL A 43 -9.00 3.08 9.94
CA VAL A 43 -7.57 2.75 10.01
C VAL A 43 -7.19 2.48 11.44
N ALA A 44 -6.58 1.33 11.71
CA ALA A 44 -5.98 1.03 13.01
C ALA A 44 -4.46 1.23 12.93
N VAL A 45 -3.87 1.73 14.00
CA VAL A 45 -2.42 1.92 14.12
C VAL A 45 -1.89 1.07 15.27
N LEU A 46 -0.85 0.29 14.99
CA LEU A 46 -0.05 -0.43 15.98
C LEU A 46 1.33 0.23 16.03
N VAL A 47 1.68 0.74 17.20
CA VAL A 47 3.01 1.29 17.44
C VAL A 47 3.85 0.22 18.15
N ASN A 48 4.95 -0.18 17.53
CA ASN A 48 5.89 -1.15 18.08
C ASN A 48 7.14 -0.42 18.54
N ASP A 49 7.16 -0.02 19.83
CA ASP A 49 8.30 0.67 20.43
C ASP A 49 9.09 -0.26 21.37
N PHE A 50 10.43 -0.20 21.30
CA PHE A 50 11.36 -0.98 22.12
C PHE A 50 11.62 -0.36 23.52
N GLY A 51 10.85 0.62 23.96
CA GLY A 51 11.06 1.36 25.20
C GLY A 51 10.08 1.00 26.32
N ALA A 52 10.54 1.12 27.57
CA ALA A 52 9.70 1.01 28.78
C ALA A 52 8.71 2.19 28.91
N ILE A 53 8.82 3.20 28.07
CA ILE A 53 7.97 4.40 27.99
C ILE A 53 7.58 4.58 26.54
N ASN A 54 6.29 4.44 26.23
CA ASN A 54 5.70 4.62 24.88
C ASN A 54 5.57 6.13 24.54
N ILE A 55 6.70 6.82 24.38
CA ILE A 55 6.70 8.26 24.06
C ILE A 55 6.04 8.50 22.69
N ASP A 56 6.29 7.61 21.72
CA ASP A 56 5.72 7.75 20.37
C ASP A 56 4.21 7.50 20.37
N ALA A 57 3.70 6.62 21.23
CA ALA A 57 2.25 6.41 21.37
C ALA A 57 1.53 7.63 21.99
N GLU A 58 2.21 8.38 22.87
CA GLU A 58 1.67 9.62 23.46
C GLU A 58 1.69 10.79 22.46
N LEU A 59 2.57 10.73 21.42
CA LEU A 59 2.65 11.75 20.37
C LEU A 59 1.60 11.56 19.28
N ILE A 60 0.96 10.39 19.21
CA ILE A 60 -0.15 10.16 18.29
C ILE A 60 -1.41 10.76 18.91
N THR A 61 -1.97 11.76 18.26
CA THR A 61 -3.24 12.35 18.68
C THR A 61 -4.35 11.32 18.65
N GLU A 62 -5.06 11.17 19.78
CA GLU A 62 -6.24 10.29 19.87
C GLU A 62 -7.29 10.73 18.84
N VAL A 63 -7.46 9.93 17.79
CA VAL A 63 -8.57 10.06 16.84
C VAL A 63 -9.41 8.79 16.95
N GLY A 64 -10.33 8.77 17.92
CA GLY A 64 -11.30 7.68 18.10
C GLY A 64 -10.77 6.35 18.64
N ASP A 65 -11.69 5.42 18.91
CA ASP A 65 -11.48 4.12 19.59
C ASP A 65 -10.59 3.09 18.83
N GLY A 66 -9.83 3.51 17.81
CA GLY A 66 -9.10 2.62 16.90
C GLY A 66 -7.62 2.40 17.22
N MET A 67 -7.03 3.11 18.20
CA MET A 67 -5.61 3.00 18.50
C MET A 67 -5.33 1.91 19.54
N VAL A 68 -4.51 0.92 19.19
CA VAL A 68 -4.00 -0.07 20.14
C VAL A 68 -2.49 0.14 20.26
N SER A 69 -2.06 0.76 21.38
CA SER A 69 -0.65 0.83 21.75
C SER A 69 -0.21 -0.49 22.37
N MET A 70 0.89 -1.06 21.90
CA MET A 70 1.50 -2.24 22.53
C MET A 70 2.56 -1.78 23.53
N ALA A 71 2.14 -1.62 24.79
CA ALA A 71 3.06 -1.40 25.90
C ALA A 71 3.49 -2.74 26.46
N ASN A 72 4.73 -3.17 26.20
CA ASN A 72 5.51 -4.01 27.12
C ASN A 72 6.92 -4.17 26.59
N GLY A 73 7.86 -3.54 27.29
CA GLY A 73 9.29 -3.70 27.06
C GLY A 73 9.75 -5.12 27.41
N CYS A 74 10.65 -5.59 26.61
CA CYS A 74 11.53 -6.75 26.75
C CYS A 74 11.15 -8.04 26.01
N ILE A 75 12.11 -8.39 25.16
CA ILE A 75 12.50 -9.72 24.65
C ILE A 75 11.98 -10.05 23.25
N CYS A 76 12.96 -10.25 22.36
CA CYS A 76 12.84 -10.55 20.93
C CYS A 76 11.92 -11.74 20.54
N CYS A 77 11.41 -12.53 21.47
CA CYS A 77 10.51 -13.66 21.22
C CYS A 77 9.04 -13.35 21.54
N SER A 78 8.74 -12.39 22.42
CA SER A 78 7.37 -12.04 22.81
C SER A 78 6.73 -11.01 21.88
N ILE A 79 7.51 -10.14 21.26
CA ILE A 79 7.00 -9.07 20.35
C ILE A 79 6.24 -9.67 19.17
N ARG A 80 6.73 -10.79 18.63
CA ARG A 80 6.11 -11.44 17.46
C ARG A 80 4.75 -12.04 17.80
N SER A 81 4.63 -12.72 18.95
CA SER A 81 3.35 -13.30 19.40
C SER A 81 2.34 -12.22 19.77
N ASP A 82 2.80 -11.12 20.37
CA ASP A 82 1.94 -10.01 20.78
C ASP A 82 1.42 -9.23 19.56
N LEU A 83 2.27 -9.00 18.55
CA LEU A 83 1.86 -8.42 17.28
C LEU A 83 0.81 -9.28 16.57
N ILE A 84 1.06 -10.59 16.46
CA ILE A 84 0.11 -11.53 15.85
C ILE A 84 -1.19 -11.53 16.65
N GLY A 85 -1.14 -11.58 17.97
CA GLY A 85 -2.30 -11.53 18.86
C GLY A 85 -3.13 -10.26 18.69
N ALA A 86 -2.46 -9.08 18.62
CA ALA A 86 -3.13 -7.80 18.39
C ALA A 86 -3.82 -7.74 17.01
N VAL A 87 -3.12 -8.17 15.97
CA VAL A 87 -3.66 -8.23 14.61
C VAL A 87 -4.87 -9.17 14.52
N LEU A 88 -4.79 -10.36 15.14
CA LEU A 88 -5.90 -11.31 15.19
C LEU A 88 -7.11 -10.76 15.93
N LYS A 89 -6.87 -10.07 17.07
CA LYS A 89 -7.93 -9.41 17.84
C LYS A 89 -8.64 -8.37 16.99
N MET A 90 -7.91 -7.49 16.30
CA MET A 90 -8.50 -6.48 15.42
C MET A 90 -9.24 -7.09 14.23
N ALA A 91 -8.71 -8.15 13.63
CA ALA A 91 -9.37 -8.84 12.53
C ALA A 91 -10.66 -9.55 12.95
N GLY A 92 -10.84 -9.84 14.24
CA GLY A 92 -12.02 -10.46 14.83
C GLY A 92 -13.10 -9.48 15.33
N LEU A 93 -12.84 -8.17 15.28
CA LEU A 93 -13.83 -7.18 15.72
C LEU A 93 -15.04 -7.14 14.78
N PRO A 94 -16.27 -6.87 15.29
CA PRO A 94 -17.45 -6.63 14.45
C PRO A 94 -17.22 -5.47 13.48
N ASP A 95 -16.67 -4.34 13.98
CA ASP A 95 -16.29 -3.15 13.23
C ASP A 95 -14.78 -3.14 12.95
N ARG A 96 -14.31 -4.23 12.34
CA ARG A 96 -12.88 -4.39 12.04
C ARG A 96 -12.33 -3.25 11.18
N PRO A 97 -11.05 -2.90 11.34
CA PRO A 97 -10.41 -1.89 10.50
C PRO A 97 -10.37 -2.32 9.03
N GLU A 98 -10.39 -1.35 8.14
CA GLU A 98 -10.24 -1.54 6.68
C GLU A 98 -8.76 -1.54 6.27
N HIS A 99 -7.89 -1.00 7.13
CA HIS A 99 -6.44 -0.98 6.95
C HIS A 99 -5.76 -0.97 8.32
N ILE A 100 -4.62 -1.65 8.44
CA ILE A 100 -3.78 -1.61 9.64
C ILE A 100 -2.44 -1.01 9.26
N LEU A 101 -2.00 -0.02 10.02
CA LEU A 101 -0.65 0.55 9.95
C LEU A 101 0.16 0.02 11.13
N ILE A 102 1.39 -0.39 10.88
CA ILE A 102 2.29 -0.85 11.92
C ILE A 102 3.55 0.00 11.86
N GLU A 103 3.77 0.82 12.89
CA GLU A 103 5.02 1.53 13.05
C GLU A 103 6.09 0.58 13.58
N SER A 104 7.19 0.44 12.85
CA SER A 104 8.38 -0.23 13.37
C SER A 104 9.18 0.72 14.25
N SER A 105 9.84 0.18 15.30
CA SER A 105 10.84 0.98 16.04
C SER A 105 11.90 1.53 15.09
N GLY A 106 12.33 2.76 15.35
CA GLY A 106 13.37 3.43 14.57
C GLY A 106 14.72 2.71 14.57
N VAL A 107 14.93 1.79 15.53
CA VAL A 107 16.12 0.95 15.67
C VAL A 107 15.91 -0.50 15.28
N ALA A 108 14.80 -0.83 14.60
CA ALA A 108 14.49 -2.18 14.18
C ALA A 108 14.62 -2.37 12.66
N ASP A 109 15.05 -3.56 12.25
CA ASP A 109 14.93 -4.03 10.88
C ASP A 109 13.46 -4.42 10.61
N PRO A 110 12.78 -3.82 9.62
CA PRO A 110 11.40 -4.14 9.31
C PRO A 110 11.20 -5.59 8.84
N ALA A 111 12.25 -6.28 8.41
CA ALA A 111 12.18 -7.68 7.98
C ALA A 111 11.66 -8.61 9.11
N GLY A 112 11.94 -8.30 10.37
CA GLY A 112 11.39 -9.01 11.52
C GLY A 112 9.88 -8.93 11.60
N ILE A 113 9.30 -7.74 11.39
CA ILE A 113 7.85 -7.51 11.37
C ILE A 113 7.25 -8.18 10.13
N VAL A 114 7.85 -7.98 8.95
CA VAL A 114 7.38 -8.56 7.69
C VAL A 114 7.31 -10.09 7.76
N SER A 115 8.32 -10.73 8.38
CA SER A 115 8.34 -12.18 8.53
C SER A 115 7.22 -12.72 9.43
N SER A 116 6.68 -11.91 10.35
CA SER A 116 5.53 -12.30 11.18
C SER A 116 4.26 -12.52 10.36
N PHE A 117 4.15 -11.89 9.18
CA PHE A 117 3.00 -12.08 8.27
C PHE A 117 3.08 -13.35 7.42
N LEU A 118 4.16 -14.13 7.55
CA LEU A 118 4.29 -15.46 6.95
C LEU A 118 3.77 -16.57 7.87
N GLU A 119 3.36 -16.25 9.09
CA GLU A 119 2.82 -17.23 10.05
C GLU A 119 1.43 -17.73 9.62
N PRO A 120 1.19 -19.05 9.71
CA PRO A 120 -0.07 -19.65 9.28
C PRO A 120 -1.31 -19.11 10.01
N GLU A 121 -1.14 -18.68 11.26
CA GLU A 121 -2.22 -18.22 12.14
C GLU A 121 -2.96 -17.00 11.62
N ILE A 122 -2.27 -16.14 10.86
CA ILE A 122 -2.85 -14.90 10.31
C ILE A 122 -3.26 -15.01 8.84
N TRP A 123 -2.98 -16.15 8.19
CA TRP A 123 -3.32 -16.34 6.80
C TRP A 123 -4.82 -16.19 6.55
N GLY A 124 -5.16 -15.43 5.50
CA GLY A 124 -6.55 -15.16 5.11
C GLY A 124 -7.26 -14.12 5.99
N ARG A 125 -6.66 -13.68 7.11
CA ARG A 125 -7.21 -12.62 7.98
C ARG A 125 -6.62 -11.26 7.65
N VAL A 126 -5.32 -11.22 7.36
CA VAL A 126 -4.59 -10.02 6.97
C VAL A 126 -3.65 -10.31 5.81
N GLN A 127 -3.21 -9.26 5.14
CA GLN A 127 -2.26 -9.34 4.02
C GLN A 127 -1.31 -8.17 4.07
N LEU A 128 0.00 -8.43 3.99
CA LEU A 128 0.99 -7.36 3.84
C LEU A 128 0.72 -6.60 2.53
N ASP A 129 0.42 -5.33 2.65
CA ASP A 129 0.23 -4.42 1.51
C ASP A 129 1.57 -3.87 1.03
N GLY A 130 2.43 -3.40 1.95
CA GLY A 130 3.78 -2.97 1.65
C GLY A 130 4.52 -2.41 2.84
N VAL A 131 5.78 -2.05 2.62
CA VAL A 131 6.64 -1.36 3.57
C VAL A 131 6.92 0.04 3.06
N VAL A 132 6.56 1.05 3.84
CA VAL A 132 6.85 2.45 3.59
C VAL A 132 8.00 2.86 4.49
N THR A 133 9.15 3.23 3.91
CA THR A 133 10.31 3.65 4.68
C THR A 133 10.45 5.17 4.63
N VAL A 134 10.40 5.80 5.81
CA VAL A 134 10.62 7.24 5.97
C VAL A 134 12.11 7.50 6.14
N VAL A 135 12.67 8.37 5.31
CA VAL A 135 14.08 8.71 5.27
C VAL A 135 14.25 10.20 5.56
N ASP A 136 15.13 10.55 6.48
CA ASP A 136 15.49 11.93 6.80
C ASP A 136 16.54 12.43 5.82
N ALA A 137 16.20 13.42 4.98
CA ALA A 137 17.12 13.98 3.98
C ALA A 137 18.36 14.63 4.59
N GLU A 138 18.24 15.19 5.80
CA GLU A 138 19.35 15.86 6.49
C GLU A 138 20.33 14.85 7.08
N GLN A 139 19.83 13.77 7.70
CA GLN A 139 20.63 12.84 8.50
C GLN A 139 21.09 11.59 7.75
N ALA A 140 20.39 11.16 6.70
CA ALA A 140 20.58 9.86 6.06
C ALA A 140 22.02 9.50 5.70
N LEU A 141 22.86 10.47 5.35
CA LEU A 141 24.27 10.26 4.98
C LEU A 141 25.28 10.63 6.10
N ASN A 142 24.79 11.01 7.28
CA ASN A 142 25.63 11.46 8.41
C ASN A 142 25.56 10.51 9.62
N LEU A 143 24.92 9.34 9.46
CA LEU A 143 24.77 8.38 10.54
C LEU A 143 26.11 7.68 10.84
N PRO A 144 26.40 7.36 12.12
CA PRO A 144 27.48 6.46 12.49
C PRO A 144 27.38 5.09 11.83
N ASP A 145 28.47 4.34 11.71
CA ASP A 145 28.55 3.10 10.93
C ASP A 145 27.43 2.09 11.26
N GLU A 146 27.20 1.79 12.53
CA GLU A 146 26.15 0.82 12.96
C GLU A 146 24.75 1.32 12.62
N GLU A 147 24.49 2.61 12.80
CA GLU A 147 23.23 3.25 12.48
C GLU A 147 23.01 3.36 10.96
N ALA A 148 24.11 3.59 10.22
CA ALA A 148 24.09 3.62 8.76
C ALA A 148 23.75 2.24 8.16
N GLU A 149 24.26 1.14 8.76
CA GLU A 149 23.91 -0.21 8.35
C GLU A 149 22.42 -0.49 8.57
N LEU A 150 21.88 -0.09 9.72
CA LEU A 150 20.47 -0.22 10.01
C LEU A 150 19.60 0.61 9.04
N ALA A 151 19.97 1.86 8.77
CA ALA A 151 19.28 2.70 7.81
C ALA A 151 19.28 2.06 6.40
N ARG A 152 20.40 1.46 5.99
CA ARG A 152 20.50 0.69 4.74
C ARG A 152 19.57 -0.52 4.73
N ALA A 153 19.48 -1.27 5.83
CA ALA A 153 18.58 -2.41 5.96
C ALA A 153 17.10 -1.95 5.84
N GLN A 154 16.74 -0.85 6.48
CA GLN A 154 15.40 -0.26 6.41
C GLN A 154 15.06 0.19 4.98
N VAL A 155 15.99 0.83 4.27
CA VAL A 155 15.83 1.19 2.85
C VAL A 155 15.69 -0.06 1.98
N THR A 156 16.51 -1.08 2.21
CA THR A 156 16.46 -2.35 1.46
C THR A 156 15.09 -3.03 1.61
N GLY A 157 14.50 -2.98 2.79
CA GLY A 157 13.18 -3.56 3.09
C GLY A 157 11.99 -2.76 2.54
N GLY A 158 12.19 -1.48 2.18
CA GLY A 158 11.11 -0.59 1.78
C GLY A 158 10.59 -0.83 0.37
N ASP A 159 9.29 -0.73 0.18
CA ASP A 159 8.62 -0.80 -1.12
C ASP A 159 8.31 0.60 -1.68
N LEU A 160 8.18 1.60 -0.79
CA LEU A 160 8.06 3.02 -1.07
C LEU A 160 8.97 3.79 -0.13
N MET A 161 9.62 4.86 -0.63
CA MET A 161 10.44 5.76 0.18
C MET A 161 9.74 7.11 0.33
N VAL A 162 9.60 7.57 1.57
CA VAL A 162 9.18 8.92 1.91
C VAL A 162 10.43 9.69 2.33
N LEU A 163 11.01 10.43 1.39
CA LEU A 163 12.19 11.28 1.65
C LEU A 163 11.70 12.57 2.28
N ASN A 164 11.75 12.61 3.60
CA ASN A 164 11.22 13.69 4.42
C ASN A 164 12.27 14.73 4.76
N LYS A 165 11.81 15.91 5.19
CA LYS A 165 12.66 17.05 5.58
C LYS A 165 13.49 17.59 4.42
N VAL A 166 12.97 17.55 3.19
CA VAL A 166 13.67 18.07 2.02
C VAL A 166 13.86 19.59 2.07
N ASP A 167 13.05 20.28 2.87
CA ASP A 167 13.12 21.69 3.17
C ASP A 167 14.35 22.10 4.03
N LEU A 168 15.00 21.13 4.69
CA LEU A 168 16.17 21.36 5.54
C LEU A 168 17.51 21.17 4.81
N VAL A 169 17.48 20.78 3.54
CA VAL A 169 18.69 20.49 2.75
C VAL A 169 18.71 21.28 1.44
N ASP A 170 19.90 21.52 0.92
CA ASP A 170 20.07 22.11 -0.41
C ASP A 170 19.88 21.06 -1.53
N ALA A 171 19.78 21.55 -2.77
CA ALA A 171 19.58 20.68 -3.94
C ALA A 171 20.72 19.66 -4.14
N ALA A 172 21.96 20.02 -3.80
CA ALA A 172 23.13 19.15 -3.94
C ALA A 172 23.05 17.99 -2.95
N ARG A 173 22.70 18.27 -1.69
CA ARG A 173 22.50 17.27 -0.65
C ARG A 173 21.32 16.37 -0.98
N LEU A 174 20.22 16.94 -1.43
CA LEU A 174 19.03 16.17 -1.84
C LEU A 174 19.37 15.16 -2.93
N GLU A 175 20.12 15.56 -3.96
CA GLU A 175 20.55 14.63 -5.01
C GLU A 175 21.52 13.56 -4.50
N GLN A 176 22.42 13.87 -3.56
CA GLN A 176 23.28 12.87 -2.92
C GLN A 176 22.45 11.80 -2.20
N VAL A 177 21.44 12.19 -1.41
CA VAL A 177 20.55 11.25 -0.71
C VAL A 177 19.76 10.41 -1.70
N LYS A 178 19.22 11.01 -2.75
CA LYS A 178 18.49 10.30 -3.81
C LYS A 178 19.38 9.27 -4.55
N ASN A 179 20.64 9.61 -4.80
CA ASN A 179 21.61 8.69 -5.39
C ASN A 179 21.89 7.52 -4.44
N TRP A 180 22.12 7.79 -3.16
CA TRP A 180 22.31 6.77 -2.14
C TRP A 180 21.10 5.82 -2.05
N LEU A 181 19.86 6.32 -2.10
CA LEU A 181 18.64 5.50 -2.15
C LEU A 181 18.59 4.61 -3.42
N ARG A 182 18.94 5.17 -4.58
CA ARG A 182 18.98 4.42 -5.86
C ARG A 182 20.04 3.34 -5.87
N GLU A 183 21.19 3.57 -5.22
CA GLU A 183 22.26 2.55 -5.09
C GLU A 183 21.83 1.38 -4.22
N ILE A 184 21.13 1.63 -3.10
CA ILE A 184 20.66 0.57 -2.19
C ILE A 184 19.48 -0.17 -2.81
N ARG A 185 18.51 0.57 -3.36
CA ARG A 185 17.28 -0.01 -3.89
C ARG A 185 16.92 0.60 -5.25
N PRO A 186 17.49 0.07 -6.33
CA PRO A 186 17.22 0.57 -7.68
C PRO A 186 15.72 0.45 -8.03
N GLY A 187 15.17 1.52 -8.60
CA GLY A 187 13.78 1.56 -9.07
C GLY A 187 12.72 1.65 -7.97
N VAL A 188 13.11 1.87 -6.70
CA VAL A 188 12.13 2.14 -5.65
C VAL A 188 11.53 3.53 -5.86
N PRO A 189 10.20 3.70 -5.75
CA PRO A 189 9.58 5.01 -5.78
C PRO A 189 10.02 5.85 -4.59
N VAL A 190 10.46 7.10 -4.85
CA VAL A 190 10.87 8.07 -3.82
C VAL A 190 9.94 9.27 -3.91
N PHE A 191 9.32 9.62 -2.78
CA PHE A 191 8.44 10.78 -2.62
C PHE A 191 9.12 11.80 -1.74
N GLU A 192 9.45 12.96 -2.32
CA GLU A 192 10.05 14.08 -1.62
C GLU A 192 8.97 14.83 -0.85
N THR A 193 9.18 15.07 0.44
CA THR A 193 8.17 15.70 1.29
C THR A 193 8.80 16.55 2.39
N SER A 194 8.04 17.53 2.86
CA SER A 194 8.26 18.23 4.12
C SER A 194 7.15 17.81 5.08
N GLN A 195 7.51 17.50 6.34
CA GLN A 195 6.56 17.05 7.36
C GLN A 195 5.73 15.81 6.97
N CYS A 196 6.29 14.95 6.13
CA CYS A 196 5.62 13.72 5.65
C CYS A 196 4.26 13.95 4.97
N ARG A 197 4.03 15.09 4.35
CA ARG A 197 2.79 15.38 3.62
C ARG A 197 2.82 14.71 2.27
N LEU A 198 2.02 13.67 2.10
CA LEU A 198 1.84 13.03 0.80
C LEU A 198 0.41 12.47 0.68
N PRO A 199 -0.09 12.29 -0.57
CA PRO A 199 -1.45 11.80 -0.80
C PRO A 199 -1.65 10.41 -0.22
N LEU A 200 -2.75 10.22 0.51
CA LEU A 200 -3.05 8.96 1.21
C LEU A 200 -3.27 7.79 0.27
N GLU A 201 -3.70 8.05 -0.96
CA GLU A 201 -3.88 7.04 -1.99
C GLU A 201 -2.57 6.29 -2.30
N ILE A 202 -1.43 6.96 -2.15
CA ILE A 202 -0.11 6.35 -2.31
C ILE A 202 0.17 5.38 -1.17
N LEU A 203 -0.23 5.72 0.05
CA LEU A 203 0.01 4.93 1.26
C LEU A 203 -1.01 3.81 1.45
N LEU A 204 -2.30 4.14 1.31
CA LEU A 204 -3.42 3.26 1.64
C LEU A 204 -4.08 2.64 0.39
N GLY A 205 -3.68 3.09 -0.81
CA GLY A 205 -4.32 2.72 -2.07
C GLY A 205 -5.63 3.46 -2.35
N ALA A 206 -6.03 3.53 -3.60
CA ALA A 206 -7.24 4.20 -4.08
C ALA A 206 -8.52 3.36 -3.87
N ASP A 207 -8.62 2.59 -2.80
CA ASP A 207 -9.72 1.64 -2.59
C ASP A 207 -11.00 2.29 -2.06
N ARG A 208 -11.84 2.76 -2.96
CA ARG A 208 -13.30 2.73 -2.76
C ARG A 208 -13.93 1.57 -3.56
N MET A 209 -13.34 0.39 -3.47
CA MET A 209 -13.84 -0.80 -4.17
C MET A 209 -14.70 -1.67 -3.25
N HIS A 210 -15.75 -1.09 -2.60
CA HIS A 210 -16.85 -1.91 -2.15
C HIS A 210 -17.72 -2.26 -3.36
N PRO A 211 -18.05 -3.55 -3.56
CA PRO A 211 -18.91 -3.97 -4.66
C PRO A 211 -20.28 -3.28 -4.66
N ALA A 212 -20.76 -2.78 -3.52
CA ALA A 212 -22.07 -2.17 -3.37
C ALA A 212 -22.21 -0.78 -4.06
N THR A 213 -21.13 -0.10 -4.45
CA THR A 213 -21.17 1.20 -5.12
C THR A 213 -20.88 1.13 -6.63
N ALA A 214 -20.63 -0.06 -7.17
CA ALA A 214 -20.28 -0.26 -8.58
C ALA A 214 -21.47 -0.16 -9.55
N ALA A 215 -22.72 -0.19 -9.05
CA ALA A 215 -23.90 -0.20 -9.91
C ALA A 215 -24.22 1.13 -10.63
N SER A 216 -23.58 2.25 -10.25
CA SER A 216 -23.83 3.56 -10.87
C SER A 216 -22.71 4.07 -11.80
N ALA A 217 -21.64 3.29 -11.99
CA ALA A 217 -20.48 3.70 -12.76
C ALA A 217 -20.35 3.02 -14.15
N ALA A 218 -21.34 2.22 -14.55
CA ALA A 218 -21.31 1.51 -15.83
C ALA A 218 -21.48 2.42 -17.07
N ASP A 219 -21.76 3.72 -16.90
CA ASP A 219 -22.10 4.64 -17.98
C ASP A 219 -21.10 5.80 -18.18
N ARG A 220 -19.93 5.74 -17.56
CA ARG A 220 -18.87 6.74 -17.81
C ARG A 220 -17.70 6.10 -18.55
N ALA A 221 -17.68 6.34 -19.85
CA ALA A 221 -16.51 6.18 -20.69
C ALA A 221 -15.28 6.81 -20.02
N LEU A 222 -14.16 6.00 -19.92
CA LEU A 222 -12.76 6.42 -19.82
C LEU A 222 -12.53 7.84 -19.27
N ASP A 223 -12.90 8.10 -18.02
CA ASP A 223 -12.48 9.31 -17.34
C ASP A 223 -11.10 9.06 -16.69
N VAL A 224 -10.10 9.64 -17.32
CA VAL A 224 -8.79 9.83 -16.71
C VAL A 224 -8.97 10.92 -15.65
N HIS A 225 -9.21 10.53 -14.41
CA HIS A 225 -9.25 11.50 -13.32
C HIS A 225 -7.83 11.97 -13.01
N VAL A 226 -7.49 13.13 -13.54
CA VAL A 226 -6.31 13.88 -13.12
C VAL A 226 -6.69 14.59 -11.82
N HIS A 227 -6.27 14.07 -10.68
CA HIS A 227 -6.34 14.82 -9.43
C HIS A 227 -5.24 15.89 -9.46
N ASP A 228 -5.62 17.08 -9.88
CA ASP A 228 -4.87 18.30 -9.64
C ASP A 228 -5.13 18.68 -8.16
N GLY A 229 -4.07 18.80 -7.36
CA GLY A 229 -4.15 19.20 -5.94
C GLY A 229 -4.65 20.63 -5.68
N SER A 230 -5.33 21.26 -6.65
CA SER A 230 -5.81 22.64 -6.61
C SER A 230 -7.28 22.78 -6.19
N ARG A 231 -7.78 21.96 -5.25
CA ARG A 231 -9.09 22.23 -4.62
C ARG A 231 -8.95 22.52 -3.14
N ALA A 232 -8.46 23.71 -2.83
CA ALA A 232 -8.88 24.51 -1.67
C ALA A 232 -8.16 25.85 -1.68
N ALA A 233 -8.61 26.80 -2.49
CA ALA A 233 -8.36 28.21 -2.20
C ALA A 233 -9.41 29.05 -2.93
N ALA A 234 -10.60 29.16 -2.36
CA ALA A 234 -11.44 30.32 -2.56
C ALA A 234 -11.21 31.30 -1.40
N ALA A 235 -10.58 32.43 -1.73
CA ALA A 235 -10.60 33.69 -1.01
C ALA A 235 -9.90 33.75 0.37
N HIS A 236 -8.63 34.17 0.36
CA HIS A 236 -8.22 35.37 1.09
C HIS A 236 -6.96 35.94 0.46
N GLN A 237 -7.08 37.20 0.00
CA GLN A 237 -5.94 38.03 -0.42
C GLN A 237 -5.05 38.32 0.80
N GLY A 238 -3.79 37.96 0.69
CA GLY A 238 -2.73 38.26 1.65
C GLY A 238 -1.40 37.88 1.02
N ASP A 239 -0.71 38.90 0.51
CA ASP A 239 0.63 38.89 -0.03
C ASP A 239 1.61 38.22 0.93
N HIS A 240 2.21 37.07 0.57
CA HIS A 240 3.53 36.64 1.02
C HIS A 240 4.11 35.64 0.02
N ALA A 241 5.37 35.93 -0.34
CA ALA A 241 6.16 35.31 -1.38
C ALA A 241 6.56 33.85 -1.08
N HIS A 242 6.67 33.05 -2.17
CA HIS A 242 7.47 31.86 -2.34
C HIS A 242 7.17 30.64 -1.48
N ASP A 243 6.07 29.98 -1.77
CA ASP A 243 5.89 28.57 -1.44
C ASP A 243 5.96 27.79 -2.76
N HIS A 244 7.10 27.13 -3.02
CA HIS A 244 7.21 26.12 -4.07
C HIS A 244 6.46 24.88 -3.60
N ASP A 245 5.14 24.91 -3.71
CA ASP A 245 4.29 23.75 -3.50
C ASP A 245 4.57 22.74 -4.64
N HIS A 246 5.55 21.86 -4.42
CA HIS A 246 5.75 20.67 -5.23
C HIS A 246 4.65 19.67 -4.93
N ALA A 247 3.41 20.03 -5.27
CA ALA A 247 2.29 19.10 -5.20
C ALA A 247 2.63 17.86 -6.02
N LEU A 248 2.78 16.72 -5.33
CA LEU A 248 3.04 15.43 -5.96
C LEU A 248 1.87 15.10 -6.89
N ALA A 249 2.06 15.36 -8.18
CA ALA A 249 1.05 15.07 -9.18
C ALA A 249 1.14 13.60 -9.62
N PHE A 250 0.03 12.90 -9.59
CA PHE A 250 -0.07 11.51 -10.05
C PHE A 250 -1.28 11.32 -10.97
N ASP A 251 -1.19 10.28 -11.80
CA ASP A 251 -2.29 9.82 -12.62
C ASP A 251 -2.91 8.58 -11.98
N THR A 252 -4.23 8.55 -11.90
CA THR A 252 -4.99 7.36 -11.48
C THR A 252 -5.89 6.92 -12.62
N TRP A 253 -5.85 5.64 -12.98
CA TRP A 253 -6.75 5.08 -13.98
C TRP A 253 -7.22 3.68 -13.61
N THR A 254 -8.32 3.27 -14.20
CA THR A 254 -8.90 1.94 -14.01
C THR A 254 -8.84 1.15 -15.32
N TYR A 255 -8.49 -0.12 -15.22
CA TYR A 255 -8.69 -1.12 -16.26
C TYR A 255 -9.84 -2.04 -15.86
N ALA A 256 -10.79 -2.27 -16.77
CA ALA A 256 -11.90 -3.18 -16.55
C ALA A 256 -12.08 -4.13 -17.74
N SER A 257 -12.52 -5.37 -17.47
CA SER A 257 -12.81 -6.37 -18.50
C SER A 257 -13.80 -7.41 -17.97
N ASP A 258 -14.86 -7.65 -18.74
CA ASP A 258 -15.81 -8.75 -18.51
C ASP A 258 -15.36 -10.06 -19.15
N THR A 259 -14.26 -10.04 -19.89
CA THR A 259 -13.67 -11.23 -20.50
C THR A 259 -12.62 -11.78 -19.54
N PRO A 260 -12.66 -13.10 -19.24
CA PRO A 260 -11.66 -13.73 -18.40
C PRO A 260 -10.25 -13.51 -18.95
N MET A 261 -9.27 -13.33 -18.05
CA MET A 261 -7.88 -13.08 -18.35
C MET A 261 -7.07 -14.37 -18.26
N ALA A 262 -6.14 -14.58 -19.19
CA ALA A 262 -5.09 -15.58 -19.02
C ALA A 262 -4.08 -15.05 -17.98
N PHE A 263 -4.13 -15.60 -16.78
CA PHE A 263 -3.39 -15.09 -15.62
C PHE A 263 -1.88 -15.03 -15.86
N GLY A 264 -1.32 -16.05 -16.50
CA GLY A 264 0.11 -16.10 -16.80
C GLY A 264 0.58 -14.94 -17.67
N LEU A 265 -0.18 -14.59 -18.73
CA LEU A 265 0.12 -13.45 -19.60
C LEU A 265 -0.05 -12.12 -18.86
N MET A 266 -1.15 -12.00 -18.11
CA MET A 266 -1.40 -10.80 -17.32
C MET A 266 -0.31 -10.56 -16.28
N LYS A 267 0.16 -11.60 -15.58
CA LYS A 267 1.27 -11.51 -14.64
C LYS A 267 2.51 -10.95 -15.31
N GLN A 268 2.84 -11.39 -16.52
CA GLN A 268 3.97 -10.84 -17.28
C GLN A 268 3.81 -9.34 -17.54
N VAL A 269 2.64 -8.90 -17.99
CA VAL A 269 2.37 -7.46 -18.22
C VAL A 269 2.53 -6.67 -16.91
N LEU A 270 1.96 -7.16 -15.82
CA LEU A 270 1.95 -6.45 -14.53
C LEU A 270 3.35 -6.42 -13.86
N THR A 271 4.20 -7.42 -14.10
CA THR A 271 5.58 -7.42 -13.59
C THR A 271 6.54 -6.55 -14.42
N HIS A 272 6.14 -6.15 -15.62
CA HIS A 272 6.92 -5.28 -16.51
C HIS A 272 6.34 -3.86 -16.60
N LEU A 273 5.49 -3.47 -15.66
CA LEU A 273 5.03 -2.08 -15.57
C LEU A 273 6.23 -1.15 -15.32
N PRO A 274 6.19 0.10 -15.82
CA PRO A 274 7.21 1.10 -15.52
C PRO A 274 7.38 1.32 -14.02
N ASP A 275 8.60 1.56 -13.54
CA ASP A 275 8.89 1.87 -12.13
C ASP A 275 8.16 3.13 -11.62
N THR A 276 7.64 3.92 -12.54
CA THR A 276 6.80 5.09 -12.24
C THR A 276 5.36 4.74 -11.90
N VAL A 277 4.96 3.48 -12.03
CA VAL A 277 3.71 2.96 -11.46
C VAL A 277 3.97 2.62 -9.99
N PHE A 278 3.45 3.45 -9.09
CA PHE A 278 3.68 3.33 -7.67
C PHE A 278 2.86 2.23 -7.02
N ARG A 279 1.62 2.08 -7.53
CA ARG A 279 0.65 1.16 -6.95
C ARG A 279 -0.34 0.65 -7.99
N ALA A 280 -0.74 -0.59 -7.83
CA ALA A 280 -1.88 -1.13 -8.55
C ALA A 280 -2.60 -2.15 -7.65
N LYS A 281 -3.93 -2.16 -7.70
CA LYS A 281 -4.74 -3.11 -6.91
C LYS A 281 -6.05 -3.42 -7.60
N GLY A 282 -6.54 -4.62 -7.39
CA GLY A 282 -7.88 -4.97 -7.83
C GLY A 282 -8.12 -6.46 -7.94
N PHE A 283 -9.21 -6.79 -8.61
CA PHE A 283 -9.66 -8.16 -8.82
C PHE A 283 -9.44 -8.60 -10.25
N VAL A 284 -9.12 -9.87 -10.41
CA VAL A 284 -8.93 -10.50 -11.71
C VAL A 284 -9.84 -11.70 -11.83
N GLN A 285 -10.63 -11.70 -12.90
CA GLN A 285 -11.31 -12.89 -13.39
C GLN A 285 -10.33 -13.70 -14.24
N ALA A 286 -9.75 -14.74 -13.66
CA ALA A 286 -8.78 -15.59 -14.33
C ALA A 286 -9.41 -16.86 -14.90
N VAL A 287 -8.99 -17.25 -16.10
CA VAL A 287 -9.43 -18.52 -16.73
C VAL A 287 -9.05 -19.72 -15.88
N GLU A 288 -7.90 -19.65 -15.24
CA GLU A 288 -7.34 -20.75 -14.43
C GLU A 288 -8.10 -20.97 -13.11
N LYS A 289 -8.82 -19.93 -12.64
CA LYS A 289 -9.62 -19.98 -11.39
C LYS A 289 -10.96 -19.25 -11.55
N PRO A 290 -11.86 -19.74 -12.41
CA PRO A 290 -13.08 -19.01 -12.79
C PRO A 290 -14.07 -18.82 -11.64
N GLN A 291 -14.01 -19.67 -10.60
CA GLN A 291 -14.92 -19.64 -9.46
C GLN A 291 -14.58 -18.58 -8.40
N ARG A 292 -13.39 -18.01 -8.47
CA ARG A 292 -12.87 -17.10 -7.46
C ARG A 292 -12.21 -15.88 -8.07
N ARG A 293 -12.29 -14.77 -7.34
CA ARG A 293 -11.47 -13.59 -7.61
C ARG A 293 -10.00 -13.91 -7.33
N LEU A 294 -9.11 -13.46 -8.19
CA LEU A 294 -7.72 -13.28 -7.78
C LEU A 294 -7.55 -11.82 -7.39
N VAL A 295 -6.98 -11.57 -6.22
CA VAL A 295 -6.64 -10.22 -5.76
C VAL A 295 -5.21 -9.94 -6.17
N PHE A 296 -5.02 -8.93 -7.00
CA PHE A 296 -3.71 -8.43 -7.39
C PHE A 296 -3.38 -7.16 -6.62
N GLN A 297 -2.15 -7.05 -6.14
CA GLN A 297 -1.61 -5.86 -5.49
C GLN A 297 -0.18 -5.62 -5.98
N LEU A 298 0.13 -4.36 -6.25
CA LEU A 298 1.47 -3.84 -6.52
C LEU A 298 1.71 -2.64 -5.63
N VAL A 299 2.81 -2.64 -4.91
CA VAL A 299 3.32 -1.48 -4.16
C VAL A 299 4.81 -1.36 -4.45
N GLY A 300 5.22 -0.27 -5.08
CA GLY A 300 6.55 -0.14 -5.63
C GLY A 300 6.86 -1.29 -6.60
N ARG A 301 7.82 -2.13 -6.26
CA ARG A 301 8.18 -3.32 -7.05
C ARG A 301 7.66 -4.64 -6.47
N ARG A 302 6.98 -4.59 -5.35
CA ARG A 302 6.37 -5.77 -4.73
C ARG A 302 5.02 -6.07 -5.37
N ALA A 303 4.94 -7.11 -6.17
CA ALA A 303 3.69 -7.61 -6.72
C ALA A 303 3.25 -8.88 -5.98
N THR A 304 2.02 -8.92 -5.53
CA THR A 304 1.42 -10.07 -4.86
C THR A 304 0.10 -10.45 -5.53
N VAL A 305 -0.19 -11.74 -5.51
CA VAL A 305 -1.48 -12.29 -5.96
C VAL A 305 -1.96 -13.28 -4.93
N SER A 306 -3.17 -13.09 -4.47
CA SER A 306 -3.83 -14.00 -3.54
C SER A 306 -5.17 -14.47 -4.07
N ALA A 307 -5.64 -15.62 -3.60
CA ALA A 307 -6.98 -16.07 -3.88
C ALA A 307 -7.95 -15.29 -2.96
N GLY A 308 -8.85 -14.54 -3.59
CA GLY A 308 -9.93 -13.85 -2.89
C GLY A 308 -11.15 -14.74 -2.71
N GLU A 309 -12.27 -14.12 -2.30
CA GLU A 309 -13.55 -14.76 -2.12
C GLU A 309 -14.10 -15.33 -3.45
N PRO A 310 -14.95 -16.36 -3.40
CA PRO A 310 -15.76 -16.73 -4.55
C PRO A 310 -16.57 -15.54 -5.07
N TRP A 311 -16.94 -15.57 -6.34
CA TRP A 311 -17.75 -14.49 -6.92
C TRP A 311 -19.13 -14.37 -6.28
N GLY A 312 -19.70 -15.48 -5.75
CA GLY A 312 -21.05 -15.51 -5.20
C GLY A 312 -22.07 -15.07 -6.23
N ASP A 313 -22.88 -14.07 -5.87
CA ASP A 313 -23.88 -13.46 -6.76
C ASP A 313 -23.29 -12.32 -7.63
N ASP A 314 -22.01 -11.95 -7.41
CA ASP A 314 -21.37 -10.90 -8.20
C ASP A 314 -20.99 -11.41 -9.60
N THR A 315 -21.19 -10.57 -10.59
CA THR A 315 -20.75 -10.87 -11.96
C THR A 315 -19.21 -10.88 -12.01
N PRO A 316 -18.59 -12.01 -12.44
CA PRO A 316 -17.14 -12.09 -12.57
C PRO A 316 -16.59 -11.05 -13.55
N GLN A 317 -15.62 -10.27 -13.11
CA GLN A 317 -14.95 -9.25 -13.92
C GLN A 317 -13.54 -8.99 -13.44
N THR A 318 -12.67 -8.53 -14.33
CA THR A 318 -11.38 -7.95 -13.96
C THR A 318 -11.55 -6.46 -13.76
N ARG A 319 -11.05 -5.94 -12.64
CA ARG A 319 -10.99 -4.52 -12.34
C ARG A 319 -9.72 -4.19 -11.59
N LEU A 320 -8.85 -3.37 -12.17
CA LEU A 320 -7.58 -2.94 -11.63
C LEU A 320 -7.51 -1.43 -11.59
N VAL A 321 -7.10 -0.86 -10.48
CA VAL A 321 -6.82 0.57 -10.31
C VAL A 321 -5.30 0.75 -10.23
N PHE A 322 -4.78 1.73 -10.93
CA PHE A 322 -3.36 2.05 -10.99
C PHE A 322 -3.13 3.48 -10.53
N ILE A 323 -2.00 3.71 -9.87
CA ILE A 323 -1.49 5.03 -9.48
C ILE A 323 -0.06 5.15 -9.98
N ALA A 324 0.24 6.19 -10.74
CA ALA A 324 1.56 6.42 -11.32
C ALA A 324 1.97 7.88 -11.23
N ARG A 325 3.25 8.15 -11.44
CA ARG A 325 3.74 9.53 -11.60
C ARG A 325 3.10 10.15 -12.84
N ARG A 326 2.60 11.37 -12.69
CA ARG A 326 1.90 12.10 -13.74
C ARG A 326 2.70 12.16 -15.05
N GLY A 327 2.04 11.81 -16.15
CA GLY A 327 2.58 11.92 -17.50
C GLY A 327 3.73 10.97 -17.84
N THR A 328 4.06 10.00 -16.98
CA THR A 328 5.20 9.09 -17.20
C THR A 328 4.81 7.72 -17.76
N VAL A 329 3.52 7.38 -17.76
CA VAL A 329 3.01 6.09 -18.22
C VAL A 329 2.17 6.27 -19.46
N ASN A 330 2.47 5.50 -20.50
CA ASN A 330 1.57 5.38 -21.66
C ASN A 330 0.41 4.44 -21.28
N ILE A 331 -0.65 5.03 -20.73
CA ILE A 331 -1.84 4.31 -20.24
C ILE A 331 -2.47 3.46 -21.36
N ALA A 332 -2.54 4.00 -22.59
CA ALA A 332 -3.10 3.28 -23.73
C ALA A 332 -2.28 2.02 -24.08
N ALA A 333 -0.95 2.09 -23.95
CA ALA A 333 -0.08 0.92 -24.15
C ALA A 333 -0.30 -0.16 -23.07
N VAL A 334 -0.44 0.24 -21.81
CA VAL A 334 -0.74 -0.68 -20.71
C VAL A 334 -2.11 -1.34 -20.91
N GLN A 335 -3.13 -0.55 -21.25
CA GLN A 335 -4.48 -1.07 -21.56
C GLN A 335 -4.46 -2.03 -22.75
N LYS A 336 -3.72 -1.71 -23.81
CA LYS A 336 -3.56 -2.59 -24.97
C LYS A 336 -2.89 -3.90 -24.60
N ALA A 337 -1.82 -3.85 -23.78
CA ALA A 337 -1.13 -5.05 -23.32
C ALA A 337 -2.05 -5.94 -22.45
N LEU A 338 -2.80 -5.34 -21.53
CA LEU A 338 -3.80 -6.05 -20.73
C LEU A 338 -4.92 -6.63 -21.60
N ASN A 339 -5.41 -5.91 -22.61
CA ASN A 339 -6.39 -6.44 -23.57
C ASN A 339 -5.85 -7.66 -24.34
N GLY A 340 -4.56 -7.72 -24.60
CA GLY A 340 -3.89 -8.89 -25.18
C GLY A 340 -3.88 -10.13 -24.30
N CYS A 341 -4.16 -9.97 -22.99
CA CYS A 341 -4.24 -11.07 -22.03
C CYS A 341 -5.66 -11.67 -21.92
N LYS A 342 -6.66 -11.12 -22.61
CA LYS A 342 -8.02 -11.66 -22.63
C LYS A 342 -8.01 -13.05 -23.26
N ALA A 343 -8.68 -13.98 -22.61
CA ALA A 343 -8.86 -15.32 -23.17
C ALA A 343 -9.72 -15.25 -24.42
N PRO A 344 -9.41 -16.06 -25.45
CA PRO A 344 -10.28 -16.15 -26.62
C PRO A 344 -11.69 -16.59 -26.16
N ARG A 345 -12.72 -15.91 -26.61
CA ARG A 345 -14.10 -16.34 -26.37
C ARG A 345 -14.22 -17.78 -26.90
N ARG A 346 -14.54 -18.73 -26.02
CA ARG A 346 -14.96 -20.06 -26.46
C ARG A 346 -16.20 -19.87 -27.33
N THR A 347 -16.04 -19.86 -28.63
CA THR A 347 -17.14 -20.14 -29.55
C THR A 347 -17.57 -21.56 -29.22
N GLU A 348 -18.77 -21.74 -28.66
CA GLU A 348 -19.41 -23.05 -28.58
C GLU A 348 -19.51 -23.59 -30.01
N SER A 349 -18.52 -24.37 -30.44
CA SER A 349 -18.70 -25.19 -31.61
C SER A 349 -19.73 -26.26 -31.26
N ARG A 350 -20.97 -26.02 -31.63
CA ARG A 350 -21.97 -27.06 -31.70
C ARG A 350 -21.51 -28.11 -32.74
N PHE A 351 -20.66 -29.00 -32.31
CA PHE A 351 -20.52 -30.26 -33.05
C PHE A 351 -21.84 -31.03 -32.89
N LYS A 352 -22.74 -30.84 -33.87
CA LYS A 352 -23.85 -31.78 -34.08
C LYS A 352 -23.22 -33.06 -34.65
N ILE A 353 -23.08 -34.06 -33.81
CA ILE A 353 -22.86 -35.44 -34.27
C ILE A 353 -24.19 -35.82 -34.92
N LYS A 354 -24.20 -35.95 -36.25
CA LYS A 354 -25.28 -36.60 -36.98
C LYS A 354 -25.10 -38.09 -36.73
N THR A 355 -26.04 -38.69 -36.03
CA THR A 355 -26.31 -40.15 -36.03
C THR A 355 -26.97 -40.55 -37.32
#